data_6deb87bd0a16577d96dc9d50d34d483c
#
_entry.id   6deb87bd0a16577d96dc9d50d34d483c
#
_cell.length_a   1.000
_cell.length_b   1.000
_cell.length_c   1.000
_cell.angle_alpha   90.00
_cell.angle_beta   90.00
_cell.angle_gamma   90.00
#
_symmetry.space_group_name_H-M   'P 1'
#
loop_
_entity.id
_entity.type
_entity.pdbx_description
1 polymer ?
#
loop_
_entity_poly.entity_id
_entity_poly.type
_entity_poly.pdbx_seq_one_letter_code
_entity_poly.pdbx_strand_id
1 'polypeptide(L)'
;MEAELVIKNGKYLDVKTRKFIKGDIGVKNGKIIEVNNNLRGIKEVDINGKYIVPGFIDGHIHLESSIISPEDFAKIVSEHGTTTVITDPHEIANVCGINGIKYMLQKTKDLPISVYFMVPSCVPSTEFDESAAILNSEDTKRCFNLDNDRILGLAEMMNYPGVINNNKEVLNKIEIAKQLGKRVDGHAPGLTGKDLVKYIKAGIQSDHECTTIEEAKEKINTAKELGQEFYIMIREGTAAKNLEALVSLINEDAYKEYVMFATDDKHPEELKKDGHIDYIIRKAIKLGVKPEDAYVTATYNAAKYFGLDKLGKIESEAQADLIILDDVETVKINSVYKNGTYITISKLNDWPKNKVNEEIDKIVKDTIHMREININDIECKAIAKQIIGLVPEEIITTNEGSSRGYDLKNDIIKVIVIESHKGTMHIGIAYLKGLGLKKGAIGTTVAHDSHYMILAGTNDEDIVKAANEISKTQGGKIYVENGEVKAKLALPIAGLMTEENPEKIISEIKELKKVVEVNKGIDPFMNLSFVSLAVIGDIRLLPGGAFDVTKWRFVSNEDLEGNK
;
A
#
# COMPACT_ATOMS: atom_id res chain seq x y z
N MET A 1 25.57 27.27 -21.01
CA MET A 1 25.88 25.81 -21.16
C MET A 1 24.92 25.26 -22.23
N GLU A 2 25.41 24.50 -23.22
CA GLU A 2 24.52 23.97 -24.25
C GLU A 2 23.65 22.82 -23.69
N ALA A 3 22.36 22.90 -23.96
CA ALA A 3 21.42 21.85 -23.56
C ALA A 3 21.55 20.61 -24.47
N GLU A 4 21.46 19.41 -23.89
CA GLU A 4 21.41 18.15 -24.65
C GLU A 4 20.03 17.93 -25.28
N LEU A 5 18.98 18.34 -24.56
CA LEU A 5 17.59 18.31 -25.00
C LEU A 5 16.93 19.66 -24.69
N VAL A 6 16.17 20.19 -25.65
CA VAL A 6 15.27 21.31 -25.42
C VAL A 6 13.84 20.89 -25.79
N ILE A 7 12.92 20.97 -24.84
CA ILE A 7 11.48 20.83 -25.08
C ILE A 7 10.96 22.23 -25.35
N LYS A 8 10.42 22.44 -26.57
CA LYS A 8 10.09 23.77 -27.11
C LYS A 8 8.59 24.00 -27.19
N ASN A 9 8.26 25.29 -27.15
CA ASN A 9 6.90 25.78 -27.40
C ASN A 9 5.86 25.14 -26.48
N GLY A 10 6.22 24.89 -25.20
CA GLY A 10 5.34 24.32 -24.21
C GLY A 10 4.66 25.35 -23.32
N LYS A 11 3.69 24.87 -22.51
CA LYS A 11 3.14 25.56 -21.35
C LYS A 11 3.47 24.73 -20.12
N TYR A 12 4.49 25.09 -19.37
CA TYR A 12 4.90 24.36 -18.18
C TYR A 12 4.15 24.86 -16.93
N LEU A 13 3.89 23.96 -15.98
CA LEU A 13 3.31 24.29 -14.69
C LEU A 13 4.37 24.92 -13.77
N ASP A 14 4.18 26.18 -13.43
CA ASP A 14 4.87 26.78 -12.29
C ASP A 14 4.11 26.40 -11.00
N VAL A 15 4.70 25.50 -10.24
CA VAL A 15 4.08 24.94 -9.03
C VAL A 15 3.93 25.97 -7.89
N LYS A 16 4.75 27.04 -7.90
CA LYS A 16 4.70 28.10 -6.88
C LYS A 16 3.54 29.05 -7.12
N THR A 17 3.33 29.45 -8.38
CA THR A 17 2.22 30.34 -8.76
C THR A 17 0.95 29.58 -9.13
N ARG A 18 1.04 28.25 -9.28
CA ARG A 18 -0.04 27.36 -9.74
C ARG A 18 -0.65 27.84 -11.06
N LYS A 19 0.23 28.12 -12.03
CA LYS A 19 -0.15 28.61 -13.38
C LYS A 19 0.66 27.94 -14.46
N PHE A 20 0.03 27.73 -15.60
CA PHE A 20 0.75 27.32 -16.82
C PHE A 20 1.39 28.54 -17.50
N ILE A 21 2.70 28.50 -17.67
CA ILE A 21 3.52 29.56 -18.25
C ILE A 21 4.15 29.05 -19.56
N LYS A 22 4.13 29.89 -20.61
CA LYS A 22 4.80 29.56 -21.87
C LYS A 22 6.32 29.60 -21.70
N GLY A 23 7.02 28.60 -22.24
CA GLY A 23 8.47 28.56 -22.23
C GLY A 23 9.02 27.25 -22.77
N ASP A 24 10.34 27.28 -23.04
CA ASP A 24 11.12 26.12 -23.40
C ASP A 24 11.87 25.61 -22.18
N ILE A 25 12.15 24.31 -22.13
CA ILE A 25 12.89 23.68 -21.03
C ILE A 25 14.16 23.06 -21.60
N GLY A 26 15.30 23.56 -21.14
CA GLY A 26 16.63 23.03 -21.47
C GLY A 26 17.09 22.00 -20.45
N VAL A 27 17.48 20.81 -20.91
CA VAL A 27 17.92 19.69 -20.10
C VAL A 27 19.33 19.27 -20.43
N LYS A 28 20.11 18.94 -19.38
CA LYS A 28 21.47 18.41 -19.50
C LYS A 28 21.78 17.49 -18.31
N ASN A 29 22.40 16.34 -18.57
CA ASN A 29 22.74 15.34 -17.53
C ASN A 29 21.57 14.99 -16.61
N GLY A 30 20.37 14.82 -17.17
CA GLY A 30 19.17 14.49 -16.44
C GLY A 30 18.54 15.61 -15.60
N LYS A 31 19.10 16.83 -15.65
CA LYS A 31 18.62 18.00 -14.91
C LYS A 31 18.14 19.11 -15.84
N ILE A 32 17.18 19.87 -15.36
CA ILE A 32 16.79 21.13 -15.98
C ILE A 32 17.89 22.15 -15.72
N ILE A 33 18.46 22.69 -16.79
CA ILE A 33 19.52 23.71 -16.69
C ILE A 33 18.99 25.13 -16.88
N GLU A 34 17.89 25.27 -17.62
CA GLU A 34 17.28 26.56 -17.92
C GLU A 34 15.80 26.39 -18.31
N VAL A 35 14.99 27.35 -17.89
CA VAL A 35 13.58 27.50 -18.33
C VAL A 35 13.44 28.93 -18.86
N ASN A 36 13.27 29.10 -20.18
CA ASN A 36 13.22 30.40 -20.81
C ASN A 36 12.55 30.29 -22.20
N ASN A 37 12.49 31.38 -22.97
CA ASN A 37 12.00 31.35 -24.35
C ASN A 37 13.18 31.27 -25.34
N ASN A 38 12.95 30.65 -26.49
CA ASN A 38 13.91 30.57 -27.60
C ASN A 38 15.22 29.83 -27.26
N LEU A 39 15.15 28.83 -26.39
CA LEU A 39 16.30 27.98 -26.07
C LEU A 39 16.79 27.21 -27.31
N ARG A 40 18.09 26.88 -27.33
CA ARG A 40 18.73 26.03 -28.32
C ARG A 40 19.46 24.88 -27.64
N GLY A 41 19.48 23.72 -28.31
CA GLY A 41 20.19 22.54 -27.82
C GLY A 41 20.52 21.56 -28.93
N ILE A 42 21.25 20.50 -28.59
CA ILE A 42 21.67 19.45 -29.53
C ILE A 42 20.46 18.76 -30.13
N LYS A 43 19.48 18.43 -29.29
CA LYS A 43 18.19 17.87 -29.70
C LYS A 43 17.07 18.83 -29.30
N GLU A 44 16.23 19.19 -30.25
CA GLU A 44 15.05 20.03 -30.01
C GLU A 44 13.78 19.23 -30.29
N VAL A 45 12.80 19.29 -29.38
CA VAL A 45 11.49 18.64 -29.49
C VAL A 45 10.42 19.71 -29.35
N ASP A 46 9.77 20.04 -30.46
CA ASP A 46 8.63 20.97 -30.48
C ASP A 46 7.36 20.25 -30.07
N ILE A 47 6.73 20.69 -28.99
CA ILE A 47 5.50 20.09 -28.48
C ILE A 47 4.22 20.87 -28.86
N ASN A 48 4.36 21.88 -29.73
CA ASN A 48 3.24 22.58 -30.36
C ASN A 48 2.19 23.12 -29.37
N GLY A 49 2.63 23.75 -28.29
CA GLY A 49 1.75 24.40 -27.30
C GLY A 49 1.10 23.47 -26.30
N LYS A 50 1.51 22.20 -26.24
CA LYS A 50 1.05 21.24 -25.22
C LYS A 50 1.52 21.65 -23.82
N TYR A 51 0.98 20.97 -22.81
CA TYR A 51 1.29 21.27 -21.42
C TYR A 51 2.43 20.39 -20.91
N ILE A 52 3.20 20.94 -19.97
CA ILE A 52 4.28 20.20 -19.29
C ILE A 52 4.06 20.30 -17.80
N VAL A 53 4.02 19.15 -17.13
CA VAL A 53 3.95 19.06 -15.67
C VAL A 53 5.13 18.25 -15.15
N PRO A 54 5.52 18.40 -13.87
CA PRO A 54 6.51 17.53 -13.26
C PRO A 54 6.02 16.09 -13.24
N GLY A 55 6.93 15.12 -13.18
CA GLY A 55 6.61 13.71 -12.98
C GLY A 55 5.78 13.50 -11.72
N PHE A 56 4.76 12.64 -11.79
CA PHE A 56 3.88 12.37 -10.66
C PHE A 56 4.60 11.60 -9.57
N ILE A 57 4.22 11.88 -8.32
CA ILE A 57 4.77 11.28 -7.10
C ILE A 57 3.65 10.61 -6.34
N ASP A 58 3.80 9.33 -6.04
CA ASP A 58 2.96 8.62 -5.09
C ASP A 58 3.55 8.78 -3.69
N GLY A 59 2.78 9.40 -2.78
CA GLY A 59 3.24 9.76 -1.44
C GLY A 59 3.28 8.57 -0.47
N HIS A 60 2.56 7.48 -0.74
CA HIS A 60 2.52 6.28 0.10
C HIS A 60 1.95 5.09 -0.67
N ILE A 61 2.72 4.01 -0.73
CA ILE A 61 2.33 2.78 -1.41
C ILE A 61 2.99 1.56 -0.75
N HIS A 62 2.29 0.41 -0.77
CA HIS A 62 2.85 -0.92 -0.55
C HIS A 62 3.05 -1.59 -1.91
N LEU A 63 4.29 -1.66 -2.40
CA LEU A 63 4.59 -2.25 -3.71
C LEU A 63 4.16 -3.72 -3.79
N GLU A 64 4.21 -4.41 -2.67
CA GLU A 64 3.82 -5.81 -2.50
C GLU A 64 2.34 -6.02 -2.86
N SER A 65 1.48 -5.08 -2.55
CA SER A 65 0.04 -5.15 -2.84
C SER A 65 -0.29 -5.15 -4.33
N SER A 66 0.68 -4.72 -5.16
CA SER A 66 0.58 -4.91 -6.61
C SER A 66 0.71 -6.36 -7.06
N ILE A 67 1.18 -7.27 -6.18
CA ILE A 67 1.36 -8.71 -6.42
C ILE A 67 2.47 -9.03 -7.45
N ILE A 68 2.79 -8.11 -8.36
CA ILE A 68 3.79 -8.24 -9.42
C ILE A 68 5.18 -7.80 -8.96
N SER A 69 6.21 -8.11 -9.74
CA SER A 69 7.57 -7.67 -9.43
C SER A 69 7.68 -6.13 -9.42
N PRO A 70 8.57 -5.54 -8.58
CA PRO A 70 8.81 -4.10 -8.59
C PRO A 70 9.22 -3.55 -9.95
N GLU A 71 9.93 -4.33 -10.78
CA GLU A 71 10.29 -3.96 -12.13
C GLU A 71 9.08 -3.86 -13.06
N ASP A 72 8.16 -4.81 -12.97
CA ASP A 72 6.95 -4.80 -13.80
C ASP A 72 5.96 -3.74 -13.33
N PHE A 73 5.86 -3.51 -12.00
CA PHE A 73 5.15 -2.37 -11.45
C PHE A 73 5.68 -1.05 -12.02
N ALA A 74 7.00 -0.83 -11.95
CA ALA A 74 7.63 0.39 -12.44
C ALA A 74 7.38 0.66 -13.93
N LYS A 75 7.35 -0.39 -14.76
CA LYS A 75 7.00 -0.28 -16.18
C LYS A 75 5.58 0.23 -16.36
N ILE A 76 4.61 -0.38 -15.67
CA ILE A 76 3.20 0.01 -15.79
C ILE A 76 3.00 1.46 -15.35
N VAL A 77 3.46 1.83 -14.16
CA VAL A 77 3.17 3.17 -13.61
C VAL A 77 3.93 4.30 -14.33
N SER A 78 5.10 4.01 -14.93
CA SER A 78 5.80 5.01 -15.72
C SER A 78 5.06 5.38 -17.00
N GLU A 79 4.31 4.48 -17.62
CA GLU A 79 3.41 4.81 -18.75
C GLU A 79 2.30 5.78 -18.31
N HIS A 80 1.90 5.73 -17.04
CA HIS A 80 0.92 6.62 -16.42
C HIS A 80 1.52 7.90 -15.81
N GLY A 81 2.78 8.21 -16.13
CA GLY A 81 3.44 9.44 -15.69
C GLY A 81 3.95 9.44 -14.26
N THR A 82 3.79 8.36 -13.50
CA THR A 82 4.42 8.25 -12.18
C THR A 82 5.91 8.03 -12.36
N THR A 83 6.71 8.97 -11.86
CA THR A 83 8.18 8.93 -11.95
C THR A 83 8.83 8.68 -10.61
N THR A 84 8.05 8.76 -9.52
CA THR A 84 8.56 8.59 -8.15
C THR A 84 7.48 7.96 -7.28
N VAL A 85 7.88 7.02 -6.43
CA VAL A 85 7.02 6.44 -5.38
C VAL A 85 7.76 6.41 -4.05
N ILE A 86 7.03 6.59 -2.95
CA ILE A 86 7.51 6.41 -1.58
C ILE A 86 6.83 5.16 -1.02
N THR A 87 7.59 4.10 -0.84
CA THR A 87 7.07 2.81 -0.41
C THR A 87 7.36 2.51 1.05
N ASP A 88 6.38 1.91 1.72
CA ASP A 88 6.56 1.24 3.01
C ASP A 88 6.54 -0.27 2.79
N PRO A 89 7.69 -0.97 2.88
CA PRO A 89 7.76 -2.41 2.66
C PRO A 89 7.43 -3.21 3.92
N HIS A 90 6.43 -2.80 4.73
CA HIS A 90 6.11 -3.50 5.97
C HIS A 90 5.51 -4.89 5.71
N GLU A 91 4.85 -5.08 4.58
CA GLU A 91 4.25 -6.34 4.20
C GLU A 91 5.32 -7.45 4.10
N ILE A 92 6.32 -7.29 3.25
CA ILE A 92 7.42 -8.25 3.14
C ILE A 92 8.30 -8.26 4.40
N ALA A 93 8.37 -7.13 5.14
CA ALA A 93 9.12 -7.07 6.38
C ALA A 93 8.48 -7.91 7.49
N ASN A 94 7.15 -8.04 7.56
CA ASN A 94 6.46 -8.94 8.48
C ASN A 94 6.81 -10.41 8.23
N VAL A 95 7.10 -10.79 6.98
CA VAL A 95 7.47 -12.16 6.61
C VAL A 95 8.97 -12.40 6.71
N CYS A 96 9.80 -11.49 6.19
CA CYS A 96 11.24 -11.70 5.98
C CYS A 96 12.13 -10.74 6.78
N GLY A 97 11.57 -9.88 7.64
CA GLY A 97 12.31 -8.90 8.43
C GLY A 97 13.17 -7.96 7.56
N ILE A 98 14.36 -7.65 8.06
CA ILE A 98 15.32 -6.80 7.35
C ILE A 98 15.71 -7.36 5.96
N ASN A 99 15.66 -8.68 5.77
CA ASN A 99 15.98 -9.27 4.48
C ASN A 99 14.91 -8.97 3.42
N GLY A 100 13.64 -8.86 3.81
CA GLY A 100 12.57 -8.37 2.95
C GLY A 100 12.82 -6.94 2.48
N ILE A 101 13.20 -6.04 3.40
CA ILE A 101 13.56 -4.66 3.07
C ILE A 101 14.76 -4.60 2.11
N LYS A 102 15.81 -5.41 2.38
CA LYS A 102 16.98 -5.52 1.49
C LYS A 102 16.60 -6.04 0.09
N TYR A 103 15.69 -7.02 0.03
CA TYR A 103 15.16 -7.52 -1.24
C TYR A 103 14.53 -6.38 -2.04
N MET A 104 13.60 -5.63 -1.44
CA MET A 104 12.93 -4.52 -2.10
C MET A 104 13.90 -3.42 -2.52
N LEU A 105 14.88 -3.07 -1.69
CA LEU A 105 15.93 -2.10 -2.04
C LEU A 105 16.74 -2.56 -3.27
N GLN A 106 17.07 -3.85 -3.39
CA GLN A 106 17.82 -4.39 -4.53
C GLN A 106 16.96 -4.47 -5.79
N LYS A 107 15.72 -4.94 -5.67
CA LYS A 107 14.77 -5.07 -6.81
C LYS A 107 14.37 -3.73 -7.40
N THR A 108 14.41 -2.68 -6.62
CA THR A 108 14.00 -1.33 -7.05
C THR A 108 15.16 -0.42 -7.46
N LYS A 109 16.36 -0.95 -7.56
CA LYS A 109 17.53 -0.17 -8.00
C LYS A 109 17.45 0.11 -9.50
N ASP A 110 17.79 1.35 -9.90
CA ASP A 110 17.91 1.77 -11.31
C ASP A 110 16.67 1.44 -12.18
N LEU A 111 15.47 1.54 -11.62
CA LEU A 111 14.21 1.38 -12.34
C LEU A 111 13.86 2.63 -13.19
N PRO A 112 12.88 2.54 -14.12
CA PRO A 112 12.41 3.70 -14.88
C PRO A 112 11.64 4.72 -14.02
N ILE A 113 11.54 4.48 -12.73
CA ILE A 113 11.02 5.40 -11.70
C ILE A 113 12.03 5.49 -10.55
N SER A 114 11.95 6.55 -9.74
CA SER A 114 12.65 6.61 -8.45
C SER A 114 11.80 5.93 -7.38
N VAL A 115 12.40 5.04 -6.61
CA VAL A 115 11.74 4.38 -5.48
C VAL A 115 12.44 4.77 -4.19
N TYR A 116 11.74 5.49 -3.34
CA TYR A 116 12.18 5.83 -1.99
C TYR A 116 11.46 4.98 -0.96
N PHE A 117 12.04 4.86 0.21
CA PHE A 117 11.59 3.95 1.25
C PHE A 117 11.31 4.67 2.56
N MET A 118 10.28 4.20 3.24
CA MET A 118 10.08 4.45 4.65
C MET A 118 10.41 3.15 5.42
N VAL A 119 11.07 3.26 6.56
CA VAL A 119 11.39 2.09 7.41
C VAL A 119 10.11 1.64 8.10
N PRO A 120 9.69 0.37 7.99
CA PRO A 120 8.51 -0.12 8.69
C PRO A 120 8.53 0.14 10.20
N SER A 121 7.47 0.74 10.71
CA SER A 121 7.34 1.11 12.12
C SER A 121 6.75 -0.02 12.97
N CYS A 122 5.84 -0.80 12.39
CA CYS A 122 4.99 -1.77 13.05
C CYS A 122 5.16 -3.17 12.44
N VAL A 123 6.21 -3.86 12.82
CA VAL A 123 6.50 -5.25 12.47
C VAL A 123 6.76 -6.03 13.75
N PRO A 124 5.75 -6.75 14.26
CA PRO A 124 4.34 -6.79 13.83
C PRO A 124 3.52 -5.54 14.23
N SER A 125 2.25 -5.49 13.77
CA SER A 125 1.33 -4.40 14.08
C SER A 125 0.93 -4.36 15.56
N THR A 126 0.81 -5.53 16.19
CA THR A 126 0.52 -5.67 17.62
C THR A 126 1.41 -6.70 18.30
N GLU A 127 1.48 -6.65 19.63
CA GLU A 127 2.17 -7.65 20.46
C GLU A 127 1.47 -9.03 20.49
N PHE A 128 0.22 -9.11 20.00
CA PHE A 128 -0.55 -10.35 19.93
C PHE A 128 -0.34 -11.12 18.62
N ASP A 129 0.31 -10.48 17.65
CA ASP A 129 0.62 -11.08 16.37
C ASP A 129 1.80 -12.06 16.47
N GLU A 130 1.68 -13.19 15.81
CA GLU A 130 2.74 -14.18 15.66
C GLU A 130 3.55 -13.98 14.36
N SER A 131 3.73 -12.74 13.93
CA SER A 131 4.48 -12.40 12.71
C SER A 131 5.81 -13.15 12.61
N ALA A 132 6.21 -13.51 11.41
CA ALA A 132 7.46 -14.23 11.16
C ALA A 132 8.69 -13.45 11.63
N ALA A 133 8.64 -12.14 11.52
CA ALA A 133 9.71 -11.25 11.94
C ALA A 133 9.21 -10.22 12.97
N ILE A 134 10.18 -9.72 13.75
CA ILE A 134 9.97 -8.61 14.68
C ILE A 134 11.08 -7.59 14.40
N LEU A 135 10.70 -6.33 14.14
CA LEU A 135 11.63 -5.22 14.03
C LEU A 135 11.52 -4.34 15.29
N ASN A 136 12.47 -4.44 16.16
CA ASN A 136 12.59 -3.56 17.33
C ASN A 136 13.28 -2.24 16.99
N SER A 137 13.44 -1.33 17.96
CA SER A 137 14.05 -0.02 17.76
C SER A 137 15.51 -0.09 17.28
N GLU A 138 16.29 -1.09 17.73
CA GLU A 138 17.65 -1.31 17.22
C GLU A 138 17.64 -1.78 15.76
N ASP A 139 16.68 -2.61 15.38
CA ASP A 139 16.51 -3.04 13.99
C ASP A 139 16.04 -1.87 13.11
N THR A 140 15.15 -1.02 13.61
CA THR A 140 14.76 0.24 12.94
C THR A 140 15.99 1.12 12.65
N LYS A 141 16.89 1.27 13.64
CA LYS A 141 18.15 2.00 13.46
C LYS A 141 19.06 1.35 12.40
N ARG A 142 19.13 0.02 12.37
CA ARG A 142 19.88 -0.72 11.33
C ARG A 142 19.28 -0.49 9.95
N CYS A 143 17.95 -0.50 9.83
CA CYS A 143 17.26 -0.26 8.59
C CYS A 143 17.58 1.12 8.00
N PHE A 144 17.63 2.18 8.81
CA PHE A 144 18.02 3.52 8.35
C PHE A 144 19.40 3.58 7.70
N ASN A 145 20.30 2.65 8.03
CA ASN A 145 21.66 2.58 7.48
C ASN A 145 21.78 1.68 6.22
N LEU A 146 20.69 1.08 5.74
CA LEU A 146 20.73 0.19 4.57
C LEU A 146 20.95 0.97 3.26
N ASP A 147 20.33 2.16 3.15
CA ASP A 147 20.46 3.03 1.98
C ASP A 147 20.13 4.49 2.39
N ASN A 148 21.17 5.27 2.66
CA ASN A 148 21.02 6.64 3.18
C ASN A 148 20.32 7.59 2.19
N ASP A 149 20.44 7.33 0.90
CA ASP A 149 19.92 8.21 -0.16
C ASP A 149 18.44 7.94 -0.43
N ARG A 150 18.01 6.68 -0.30
CA ARG A 150 16.64 6.29 -0.63
C ARG A 150 15.73 6.10 0.59
N ILE A 151 16.25 5.99 1.81
CA ILE A 151 15.43 5.87 3.03
C ILE A 151 15.14 7.25 3.61
N LEU A 152 13.87 7.67 3.53
CA LEU A 152 13.43 9.02 3.86
C LEU A 152 12.90 9.17 5.29
N GLY A 153 12.33 8.11 5.88
CA GLY A 153 11.67 8.23 7.15
C GLY A 153 11.28 6.91 7.80
N LEU A 154 10.56 7.02 8.91
CA LEU A 154 9.82 5.95 9.56
C LEU A 154 8.42 5.90 8.96
N ALA A 155 8.00 4.74 8.52
CA ALA A 155 6.73 4.50 7.88
C ALA A 155 5.54 4.65 8.85
N GLU A 156 4.35 4.51 8.32
CA GLU A 156 3.08 4.69 9.03
C GLU A 156 3.06 4.08 10.44
N MET A 157 2.79 4.94 11.42
CA MET A 157 2.74 4.55 12.83
C MET A 157 1.34 4.01 13.17
N MET A 158 1.05 2.76 12.75
CA MET A 158 -0.22 2.08 13.00
C MET A 158 -0.47 1.83 14.49
N ASN A 159 0.59 1.63 15.28
CA ASN A 159 0.46 1.48 16.73
C ASN A 159 0.28 2.84 17.43
N TYR A 160 -0.70 3.65 16.98
CA TYR A 160 -1.04 4.91 17.65
C TYR A 160 -1.49 4.69 19.11
N PRO A 161 -2.16 3.58 19.50
CA PRO A 161 -2.43 3.29 20.91
C PRO A 161 -1.14 3.22 21.75
N GLY A 162 -0.09 2.62 21.21
CA GLY A 162 1.23 2.59 21.86
C GLY A 162 1.83 3.99 22.04
N VAL A 163 1.65 4.89 21.06
CA VAL A 163 2.10 6.29 21.17
C VAL A 163 1.37 7.01 22.29
N ILE A 164 0.04 7.00 22.30
CA ILE A 164 -0.77 7.74 23.28
C ILE A 164 -0.67 7.17 24.70
N ASN A 165 -0.34 5.88 24.83
CA ASN A 165 -0.12 5.19 26.12
C ASN A 165 1.36 5.13 26.54
N ASN A 166 2.26 5.82 25.84
CA ASN A 166 3.69 5.93 26.13
C ASN A 166 4.43 4.56 26.12
N ASN A 167 4.12 3.69 25.15
CA ASN A 167 4.89 2.48 24.94
C ASN A 167 6.34 2.84 24.56
N LYS A 168 7.30 2.39 25.36
CA LYS A 168 8.70 2.78 25.22
C LYS A 168 9.30 2.35 23.90
N GLU A 169 8.96 1.16 23.41
CA GLU A 169 9.52 0.62 22.16
C GLU A 169 9.00 1.42 20.95
N VAL A 170 7.72 1.76 20.93
CA VAL A 170 7.12 2.60 19.90
C VAL A 170 7.75 4.01 19.90
N LEU A 171 7.87 4.63 21.07
CA LEU A 171 8.46 5.97 21.20
C LEU A 171 9.96 5.97 20.85
N ASN A 172 10.69 4.91 21.15
CA ASN A 172 12.11 4.80 20.77
C ASN A 172 12.29 4.79 19.25
N LYS A 173 11.45 4.10 18.49
CA LYS A 173 11.49 4.11 17.02
C LYS A 173 11.30 5.52 16.46
N ILE A 174 10.30 6.24 16.98
CA ILE A 174 10.01 7.63 16.59
C ILE A 174 11.21 8.54 16.92
N GLU A 175 11.76 8.39 18.13
CA GLU A 175 12.90 9.22 18.58
C GLU A 175 14.15 8.97 17.73
N ILE A 176 14.43 7.73 17.32
CA ILE A 176 15.54 7.40 16.40
C ILE A 176 15.35 8.13 15.05
N ALA A 177 14.14 8.10 14.48
CA ALA A 177 13.86 8.81 13.23
C ALA A 177 14.08 10.32 13.38
N LYS A 178 13.59 10.92 14.47
CA LYS A 178 13.76 12.35 14.78
C LYS A 178 15.23 12.74 14.94
N GLN A 179 16.02 11.95 15.65
CA GLN A 179 17.47 12.20 15.84
C GLN A 179 18.23 12.16 14.52
N LEU A 180 17.76 11.37 13.55
CA LEU A 180 18.31 11.29 12.20
C LEU A 180 17.76 12.37 11.26
N GLY A 181 16.87 13.25 11.73
CA GLY A 181 16.20 14.26 10.90
C GLY A 181 15.26 13.67 9.85
N LYS A 182 14.76 12.45 10.06
CA LYS A 182 13.91 11.71 9.15
C LYS A 182 12.43 11.99 9.43
N ARG A 183 11.57 11.87 8.40
CA ARG A 183 10.12 11.98 8.55
C ARG A 183 9.54 10.80 9.34
N VAL A 184 8.39 11.01 9.96
CA VAL A 184 7.60 9.97 10.63
C VAL A 184 6.18 10.04 10.12
N ASP A 185 5.78 9.04 9.37
CA ASP A 185 4.42 8.94 8.83
C ASP A 185 3.46 8.34 9.86
N GLY A 186 2.20 8.66 9.72
CA GLY A 186 1.14 8.24 10.62
C GLY A 186 0.07 7.40 9.96
N HIS A 187 -0.67 6.71 10.84
CA HIS A 187 -1.84 5.91 10.55
C HIS A 187 -2.73 5.93 11.78
N ALA A 188 -3.71 6.80 11.82
CA ALA A 188 -4.50 7.06 13.03
C ALA A 188 -5.96 7.37 12.70
N PRO A 189 -6.74 6.36 12.25
CA PRO A 189 -8.14 6.54 11.90
C PRO A 189 -8.96 7.04 13.10
N GLY A 190 -9.73 8.12 12.89
CA GLY A 190 -10.62 8.69 13.90
C GLY A 190 -9.95 9.32 15.12
N LEU A 191 -8.62 9.46 15.12
CA LEU A 191 -7.90 10.05 16.26
C LEU A 191 -8.08 11.56 16.31
N THR A 192 -8.62 12.06 17.43
CA THR A 192 -8.98 13.47 17.65
C THR A 192 -8.64 13.95 19.06
N GLY A 193 -8.79 15.24 19.34
CA GLY A 193 -8.71 15.86 20.67
C GLY A 193 -7.35 15.67 21.35
N LYS A 194 -7.39 15.33 22.64
CA LYS A 194 -6.17 15.23 23.47
C LYS A 194 -5.20 14.14 23.02
N ASP A 195 -5.70 13.06 22.48
CA ASP A 195 -4.86 11.95 22.04
C ASP A 195 -4.21 12.25 20.70
N LEU A 196 -4.88 12.98 19.81
CA LEU A 196 -4.26 13.58 18.62
C LEU A 196 -3.11 14.52 18.99
N VAL A 197 -3.28 15.37 20.00
CA VAL A 197 -2.19 16.25 20.51
C VAL A 197 -0.99 15.45 20.97
N LYS A 198 -1.18 14.32 21.67
CA LYS A 198 -0.08 13.43 22.08
C LYS A 198 0.63 12.82 20.87
N TYR A 199 -0.14 12.35 19.90
CA TYR A 199 0.35 11.73 18.68
C TYR A 199 1.25 12.68 17.87
N ILE A 200 0.77 13.89 17.61
CA ILE A 200 1.53 14.93 16.91
C ILE A 200 2.78 15.35 17.70
N LYS A 201 2.67 15.53 19.02
CA LYS A 201 3.82 15.89 19.89
C LYS A 201 4.89 14.81 19.93
N ALA A 202 4.54 13.54 19.74
CA ALA A 202 5.53 12.47 19.62
C ALA A 202 6.43 12.64 18.39
N GLY A 203 5.94 13.32 17.34
CA GLY A 203 6.72 13.64 16.15
C GLY A 203 6.15 13.10 14.84
N ILE A 204 4.92 12.57 14.86
CA ILE A 204 4.22 12.10 13.66
C ILE A 204 3.76 13.32 12.85
N GLN A 205 3.91 13.26 11.53
CA GLN A 205 3.78 14.41 10.63
C GLN A 205 2.79 14.22 9.48
N SER A 206 2.16 13.04 9.37
CA SER A 206 1.18 12.75 8.33
C SER A 206 0.10 11.78 8.78
N ASP A 207 -0.94 11.61 7.96
CA ASP A 207 -1.94 10.56 8.08
C ASP A 207 -2.65 10.34 6.74
N HIS A 208 -3.02 9.10 6.44
CA HIS A 208 -3.77 8.72 5.24
C HIS A 208 -5.14 8.08 5.57
N GLU A 209 -5.46 7.92 6.85
CA GLU A 209 -6.65 7.21 7.34
C GLU A 209 -7.88 8.12 7.55
N CYS A 210 -7.76 9.43 7.36
CA CYS A 210 -8.90 10.32 7.53
C CYS A 210 -10.07 9.93 6.64
N THR A 211 -11.25 9.79 7.23
CA THR A 211 -12.51 9.47 6.52
C THR A 211 -13.44 10.66 6.35
N THR A 212 -13.20 11.74 7.10
CA THR A 212 -13.99 12.99 7.04
C THR A 212 -13.09 14.21 6.89
N ILE A 213 -13.65 15.25 6.29
CA ILE A 213 -12.94 16.52 6.12
C ILE A 213 -12.68 17.21 7.46
N GLU A 214 -13.58 17.07 8.42
CA GLU A 214 -13.46 17.61 9.77
C GLU A 214 -12.26 17.01 10.50
N GLU A 215 -12.10 15.69 10.44
CA GLU A 215 -10.95 14.98 10.99
C GLU A 215 -9.64 15.47 10.38
N ALA A 216 -9.58 15.55 9.05
CA ALA A 216 -8.40 16.01 8.33
C ALA A 216 -8.02 17.46 8.70
N LYS A 217 -9.01 18.34 8.77
CA LYS A 217 -8.81 19.75 9.20
C LYS A 217 -8.36 19.84 10.66
N GLU A 218 -8.92 19.04 11.56
CA GLU A 218 -8.50 19.00 12.96
C GLU A 218 -7.03 18.61 13.08
N LYS A 219 -6.58 17.57 12.36
CA LYS A 219 -5.18 17.14 12.38
C LYS A 219 -4.22 18.25 11.91
N ILE A 220 -4.52 18.89 10.78
CA ILE A 220 -3.70 20.00 10.25
C ILE A 220 -3.70 21.19 11.22
N ASN A 221 -4.86 21.59 11.73
CA ASN A 221 -4.98 22.76 12.61
C ASN A 221 -4.30 22.51 13.96
N THR A 222 -4.49 21.33 14.56
CA THR A 222 -3.81 20.95 15.81
C THR A 222 -2.28 21.03 15.66
N ALA A 223 -1.74 20.55 14.53
CA ALA A 223 -0.31 20.65 14.28
C ALA A 223 0.14 22.12 14.16
N LYS A 224 -0.60 22.97 13.43
CA LYS A 224 -0.32 24.41 13.32
C LYS A 224 -0.33 25.11 14.69
N GLU A 225 -1.28 24.79 15.56
CA GLU A 225 -1.33 25.32 16.93
C GLU A 225 -0.11 24.89 17.77
N LEU A 226 0.45 23.73 17.47
CA LEU A 226 1.68 23.22 18.09
C LEU A 226 2.97 23.73 17.44
N GLY A 227 2.86 24.59 16.40
CA GLY A 227 4.02 25.07 15.63
C GLY A 227 4.67 23.99 14.77
N GLN A 228 3.91 22.99 14.33
CA GLN A 228 4.34 21.86 13.52
C GLN A 228 3.57 21.81 12.20
N GLU A 229 4.08 21.08 11.22
CA GLU A 229 3.38 20.76 9.99
C GLU A 229 2.79 19.34 10.08
N PHE A 230 1.60 19.14 9.51
CA PHE A 230 0.98 17.84 9.38
C PHE A 230 0.32 17.72 8.01
N TYR A 231 0.59 16.62 7.32
CA TYR A 231 0.11 16.40 5.96
C TYR A 231 -0.94 15.30 5.92
N ILE A 232 -1.94 15.49 5.06
CA ILE A 232 -2.95 14.47 4.75
C ILE A 232 -2.62 13.88 3.39
N MET A 233 -2.46 12.56 3.37
CA MET A 233 -2.33 11.80 2.14
C MET A 233 -3.72 11.35 1.72
N ILE A 234 -4.22 11.95 0.65
CA ILE A 234 -5.53 11.59 0.07
C ILE A 234 -5.32 10.37 -0.80
N ARG A 235 -5.95 9.25 -0.43
CA ARG A 235 -5.72 7.97 -1.08
C ARG A 235 -6.89 7.51 -1.97
N GLU A 236 -6.51 6.80 -3.03
CA GLU A 236 -7.43 6.16 -3.97
C GLU A 236 -6.87 4.79 -4.38
N GLY A 237 -6.79 3.90 -3.42
CA GLY A 237 -6.32 2.53 -3.56
C GLY A 237 -7.35 1.58 -4.17
N THR A 238 -7.13 0.28 -4.01
CA THR A 238 -8.13 -0.74 -4.37
C THR A 238 -9.20 -0.85 -3.29
N ALA A 239 -8.78 -0.96 -2.03
CA ALA A 239 -9.66 -1.13 -0.87
C ALA A 239 -10.01 0.20 -0.21
N ALA A 240 -9.00 0.99 0.11
CA ALA A 240 -9.14 2.18 0.91
C ALA A 240 -9.18 3.44 0.03
N LYS A 241 -10.29 4.17 0.10
CA LYS A 241 -10.57 5.34 -0.75
C LYS A 241 -11.18 6.45 0.09
N ASN A 242 -10.50 7.59 0.14
CA ASN A 242 -11.02 8.77 0.83
C ASN A 242 -11.01 10.06 -0.03
N LEU A 243 -10.68 9.93 -1.34
CA LEU A 243 -10.60 11.09 -2.23
C LEU A 243 -11.91 11.88 -2.25
N GLU A 244 -13.06 11.22 -2.39
CA GLU A 244 -14.36 11.91 -2.47
C GLU A 244 -14.69 12.69 -1.18
N ALA A 245 -14.31 12.15 -0.03
CA ALA A 245 -14.53 12.78 1.26
C ALA A 245 -13.59 13.98 1.48
N LEU A 246 -12.34 13.93 0.99
CA LEU A 246 -11.29 14.89 1.35
C LEU A 246 -10.91 15.86 0.23
N VAL A 247 -11.40 15.66 -0.98
CA VAL A 247 -10.97 16.40 -2.18
C VAL A 247 -11.14 17.92 -2.05
N SER A 248 -12.12 18.39 -1.28
CA SER A 248 -12.35 19.83 -1.08
C SER A 248 -11.20 20.54 -0.35
N LEU A 249 -10.36 19.83 0.41
CA LEU A 249 -9.14 20.40 1.03
C LEU A 249 -8.21 21.03 -0.01
N ILE A 250 -8.18 20.46 -1.23
CA ILE A 250 -7.32 20.96 -2.33
C ILE A 250 -7.79 22.32 -2.84
N ASN A 251 -9.09 22.65 -2.67
CA ASN A 251 -9.67 23.91 -3.09
C ASN A 251 -9.56 25.01 -2.02
N GLU A 252 -9.12 24.68 -0.80
CA GLU A 252 -9.04 25.61 0.32
C GLU A 252 -7.60 26.11 0.54
N ASP A 253 -7.36 27.43 0.39
CA ASP A 253 -6.03 28.03 0.52
C ASP A 253 -5.33 27.73 1.85
N ALA A 254 -6.10 27.51 2.92
CA ALA A 254 -5.58 27.19 4.25
C ALA A 254 -5.00 25.76 4.35
N TYR A 255 -5.39 24.84 3.45
CA TYR A 255 -5.09 23.41 3.58
C TYR A 255 -4.38 22.81 2.35
N LYS A 256 -4.58 23.36 1.15
CA LYS A 256 -4.09 22.80 -0.12
C LYS A 256 -2.58 22.53 -0.19
N GLU A 257 -1.76 23.17 0.66
CA GLU A 257 -0.32 22.91 0.72
C GLU A 257 0.05 21.73 1.63
N TYR A 258 -0.90 21.24 2.42
CA TYR A 258 -0.74 20.16 3.40
C TYR A 258 -1.39 18.86 2.95
N VAL A 259 -1.69 18.73 1.65
CA VAL A 259 -2.28 17.52 1.09
C VAL A 259 -1.45 17.00 -0.06
N MET A 260 -1.37 15.68 -0.20
CA MET A 260 -0.74 14.98 -1.33
C MET A 260 -1.54 13.74 -1.68
N PHE A 261 -1.33 13.17 -2.86
CA PHE A 261 -1.98 11.93 -3.27
C PHE A 261 -1.14 10.71 -2.92
N ALA A 262 -1.84 9.61 -2.67
CA ALA A 262 -1.28 8.30 -2.39
C ALA A 262 -2.18 7.20 -2.98
N THR A 263 -1.62 6.04 -3.27
CA THR A 263 -2.40 4.87 -3.68
C THR A 263 -2.64 3.87 -2.56
N ASP A 264 -1.72 3.79 -1.60
CA ASP A 264 -1.75 2.77 -0.57
C ASP A 264 -1.69 1.36 -1.20
N ASP A 265 -2.67 0.49 -0.97
CA ASP A 265 -2.80 -0.81 -1.64
C ASP A 265 -3.41 -0.67 -3.04
N LYS A 266 -2.67 -1.04 -4.09
CA LYS A 266 -3.15 -0.95 -5.47
C LYS A 266 -2.90 -2.24 -6.26
N HIS A 267 -3.97 -2.89 -6.69
CA HIS A 267 -3.91 -4.16 -7.41
C HIS A 267 -3.55 -3.99 -8.91
N PRO A 268 -2.91 -5.01 -9.53
CA PRO A 268 -2.36 -4.88 -10.88
C PRO A 268 -3.43 -4.71 -11.96
N GLU A 269 -4.62 -5.29 -11.79
CA GLU A 269 -5.71 -5.11 -12.75
C GLU A 269 -6.22 -3.68 -12.83
N GLU A 270 -6.23 -2.95 -11.69
CA GLU A 270 -6.62 -1.54 -11.65
C GLU A 270 -5.50 -0.64 -12.16
N LEU A 271 -4.24 -0.94 -11.80
CA LEU A 271 -3.07 -0.24 -12.36
C LEU A 271 -3.09 -0.26 -13.89
N LYS A 272 -3.38 -1.42 -14.48
CA LYS A 272 -3.42 -1.58 -15.93
C LYS A 272 -4.63 -0.92 -16.59
N LYS A 273 -5.80 -0.96 -15.94
CA LYS A 273 -7.07 -0.48 -16.49
C LYS A 273 -7.27 1.00 -16.29
N ASP A 274 -7.07 1.47 -15.05
CA ASP A 274 -7.48 2.80 -14.63
C ASP A 274 -6.29 3.78 -14.57
N GLY A 275 -5.10 3.26 -14.34
CA GLY A 275 -3.87 4.02 -14.14
C GLY A 275 -3.46 4.10 -12.67
N HIS A 276 -2.56 5.02 -12.38
CA HIS A 276 -1.95 5.22 -11.08
C HIS A 276 -2.29 6.61 -10.53
N ILE A 277 -1.31 7.46 -10.27
CA ILE A 277 -1.56 8.85 -9.82
C ILE A 277 -2.32 9.68 -10.86
N ASP A 278 -2.15 9.41 -12.16
CA ASP A 278 -2.93 10.05 -13.22
C ASP A 278 -4.44 9.80 -13.08
N TYR A 279 -4.84 8.63 -12.60
CA TYR A 279 -6.23 8.31 -12.30
C TYR A 279 -6.77 9.18 -11.14
N ILE A 280 -5.98 9.34 -10.07
CA ILE A 280 -6.37 10.17 -8.92
C ILE A 280 -6.54 11.63 -9.36
N ILE A 281 -5.59 12.16 -10.15
CA ILE A 281 -5.67 13.52 -10.69
C ILE A 281 -6.95 13.69 -11.53
N ARG A 282 -7.24 12.76 -12.47
CA ARG A 282 -8.46 12.81 -13.29
C ARG A 282 -9.72 12.82 -12.43
N LYS A 283 -9.78 11.95 -11.42
CA LYS A 283 -10.92 11.86 -10.51
C LYS A 283 -11.08 13.13 -9.69
N ALA A 284 -10.00 13.70 -9.16
CA ALA A 284 -10.00 14.96 -8.40
C ALA A 284 -10.51 16.14 -9.27
N ILE A 285 -10.02 16.27 -10.51
CA ILE A 285 -10.48 17.30 -11.44
C ILE A 285 -11.99 17.13 -11.74
N LYS A 286 -12.43 15.91 -11.97
CA LYS A 286 -13.86 15.61 -12.18
C LYS A 286 -14.72 15.98 -10.97
N LEU A 287 -14.17 15.92 -9.77
CA LEU A 287 -14.81 16.34 -8.52
C LEU A 287 -14.69 17.85 -8.23
N GLY A 288 -14.17 18.63 -9.19
CA GLY A 288 -14.17 20.10 -9.13
C GLY A 288 -12.86 20.74 -8.65
N VAL A 289 -11.76 19.98 -8.58
CA VAL A 289 -10.44 20.55 -8.33
C VAL A 289 -9.91 21.19 -9.62
N LYS A 290 -9.29 22.37 -9.50
CA LYS A 290 -8.59 22.99 -10.63
C LYS A 290 -7.42 22.11 -11.07
N PRO A 291 -7.19 21.92 -12.39
CA PRO A 291 -6.09 21.10 -12.88
C PRO A 291 -4.74 21.46 -12.26
N GLU A 292 -4.40 22.76 -12.18
CA GLU A 292 -3.12 23.20 -11.62
C GLU A 292 -2.95 22.76 -10.16
N ASP A 293 -4.00 22.87 -9.35
CA ASP A 293 -3.97 22.46 -7.95
C ASP A 293 -3.86 20.93 -7.80
N ALA A 294 -4.55 20.16 -8.64
CA ALA A 294 -4.44 18.70 -8.65
C ALA A 294 -3.03 18.22 -9.03
N TYR A 295 -2.39 18.86 -10.03
CA TYR A 295 -1.01 18.53 -10.40
C TYR A 295 -0.01 18.92 -9.32
N VAL A 296 -0.18 20.07 -8.64
CA VAL A 296 0.70 20.46 -7.53
C VAL A 296 0.57 19.47 -6.37
N THR A 297 -0.65 19.00 -6.07
CA THR A 297 -0.90 17.97 -5.06
C THR A 297 -0.22 16.64 -5.40
N ALA A 298 -0.21 16.27 -6.69
CA ALA A 298 0.41 15.05 -7.21
C ALA A 298 1.93 15.10 -7.38
N THR A 299 2.56 16.25 -7.14
CA THR A 299 3.98 16.45 -7.46
C THR A 299 4.70 17.23 -6.35
N TYR A 300 4.56 18.55 -6.34
CA TYR A 300 5.33 19.44 -5.47
C TYR A 300 5.05 19.25 -3.99
N ASN A 301 3.79 19.04 -3.61
CA ASN A 301 3.43 18.86 -2.20
C ASN A 301 4.10 17.61 -1.60
N ALA A 302 4.06 16.47 -2.31
CA ALA A 302 4.73 15.25 -1.88
C ALA A 302 6.26 15.44 -1.84
N ALA A 303 6.85 16.03 -2.88
CA ALA A 303 8.28 16.32 -2.90
C ALA A 303 8.71 17.22 -1.72
N LYS A 304 7.93 18.25 -1.41
CA LYS A 304 8.16 19.17 -0.28
C LYS A 304 8.10 18.42 1.06
N TYR A 305 7.09 17.58 1.25
CA TYR A 305 6.94 16.81 2.49
C TYR A 305 8.14 15.91 2.74
N PHE A 306 8.57 15.15 1.75
CA PHE A 306 9.69 14.21 1.89
C PHE A 306 11.08 14.85 1.75
N GLY A 307 11.18 16.17 1.57
CA GLY A 307 12.47 16.85 1.40
C GLY A 307 13.17 16.51 0.09
N LEU A 308 12.43 16.12 -0.94
CA LEU A 308 12.94 15.77 -2.26
C LEU A 308 13.11 17.03 -3.14
N ASP A 309 14.00 17.94 -2.72
CA ASP A 309 14.15 19.29 -3.25
C ASP A 309 14.43 19.37 -4.77
N LYS A 310 14.81 18.27 -5.39
CA LYS A 310 15.07 18.20 -6.83
C LYS A 310 13.90 17.67 -7.65
N LEU A 311 12.80 17.27 -7.01
CA LEU A 311 11.64 16.65 -7.64
C LEU A 311 10.39 17.55 -7.57
N GLY A 312 9.35 17.19 -8.31
CA GLY A 312 8.03 17.80 -8.24
C GLY A 312 7.91 19.22 -8.77
N LYS A 313 8.90 19.74 -9.50
CA LYS A 313 8.92 21.12 -10.01
C LYS A 313 9.69 21.24 -11.31
N ILE A 314 9.45 22.34 -12.05
CA ILE A 314 10.12 22.68 -13.30
C ILE A 314 10.89 23.99 -13.10
N GLU A 315 12.10 23.88 -12.59
CA GLU A 315 13.03 25.01 -12.39
C GLU A 315 14.48 24.54 -12.55
N SER A 316 15.41 25.48 -12.68
CA SER A 316 16.84 25.15 -12.81
C SER A 316 17.33 24.30 -11.64
N GLU A 317 18.21 23.35 -11.92
CA GLU A 317 18.76 22.32 -11.02
C GLU A 317 17.77 21.24 -10.58
N ALA A 318 16.48 21.29 -10.95
CA ALA A 318 15.54 20.21 -10.71
C ALA A 318 15.85 19.02 -11.65
N GLN A 319 15.49 17.82 -11.21
CA GLN A 319 15.55 16.62 -12.03
C GLN A 319 14.56 16.74 -13.20
N ALA A 320 14.96 16.36 -14.38
CA ALA A 320 14.15 16.47 -15.59
C ALA A 320 13.16 15.29 -15.70
N ASP A 321 12.31 15.13 -14.69
CA ASP A 321 11.16 14.23 -14.70
C ASP A 321 9.95 15.03 -15.16
N LEU A 322 9.56 14.84 -16.42
CA LEU A 322 8.59 15.69 -17.09
C LEU A 322 7.52 14.87 -17.79
N ILE A 323 6.28 15.32 -17.71
CA ILE A 323 5.17 14.74 -18.45
C ILE A 323 4.63 15.78 -19.41
N ILE A 324 4.52 15.42 -20.69
CA ILE A 324 3.86 16.22 -21.70
C ILE A 324 2.41 15.73 -21.80
N LEU A 325 1.48 16.66 -21.69
CA LEU A 325 0.04 16.39 -21.76
C LEU A 325 -0.56 17.03 -23.02
N ASP A 326 -1.37 16.28 -23.73
CA ASP A 326 -2.25 16.81 -24.78
C ASP A 326 -3.39 17.64 -24.19
N ASP A 327 -3.91 17.21 -23.03
CA ASP A 327 -5.03 17.84 -22.34
C ASP A 327 -4.85 17.70 -20.81
N VAL A 328 -5.05 18.80 -20.09
CA VAL A 328 -4.82 18.87 -18.63
C VAL A 328 -6.02 18.42 -17.81
N GLU A 329 -7.25 18.51 -18.35
CA GLU A 329 -8.45 18.13 -17.60
C GLU A 329 -8.65 16.62 -17.61
N THR A 330 -8.39 15.98 -18.74
CA THR A 330 -8.49 14.53 -18.89
C THR A 330 -7.20 13.79 -18.57
N VAL A 331 -6.12 14.52 -18.23
CA VAL A 331 -4.77 13.98 -17.99
C VAL A 331 -4.30 13.11 -19.16
N LYS A 332 -4.49 13.62 -20.39
CA LYS A 332 -4.11 12.87 -21.59
C LYS A 332 -2.59 12.94 -21.80
N ILE A 333 -1.89 11.92 -21.32
CA ILE A 333 -0.44 11.82 -21.42
C ILE A 333 -0.02 11.60 -22.88
N ASN A 334 0.87 12.46 -23.37
CA ASN A 334 1.50 12.36 -24.67
C ASN A 334 2.87 11.67 -24.58
N SER A 335 3.67 12.08 -23.60
CA SER A 335 5.02 11.53 -23.40
C SER A 335 5.51 11.74 -21.97
N VAL A 336 6.35 10.82 -21.52
CA VAL A 336 6.98 10.85 -20.20
C VAL A 336 8.50 10.88 -20.37
N TYR A 337 9.14 11.73 -19.61
CA TYR A 337 10.60 11.84 -19.53
C TYR A 337 11.05 11.56 -18.09
N LYS A 338 11.98 10.64 -17.93
CA LYS A 338 12.65 10.36 -16.66
C LYS A 338 14.12 10.77 -16.78
N ASN A 339 14.59 11.63 -15.90
CA ASN A 339 15.95 12.20 -15.99
C ASN A 339 16.27 12.73 -17.40
N GLY A 340 15.32 13.44 -18.02
CA GLY A 340 15.46 13.95 -19.39
C GLY A 340 15.45 12.89 -20.50
N THR A 341 15.33 11.61 -20.15
CA THR A 341 15.25 10.51 -21.12
C THR A 341 13.80 10.20 -21.43
N TYR A 342 13.43 10.26 -22.71
CA TYR A 342 12.09 9.85 -23.17
C TYR A 342 11.85 8.36 -22.91
N ILE A 343 10.80 8.05 -22.17
CA ILE A 343 10.34 6.71 -21.86
C ILE A 343 9.43 6.21 -22.98
N THR A 344 9.78 5.06 -23.56
CA THR A 344 8.98 4.38 -24.60
C THR A 344 8.66 2.96 -24.16
N ILE A 345 7.54 2.41 -24.64
CA ILE A 345 7.16 1.00 -24.39
C ILE A 345 8.31 0.05 -24.76
N SER A 346 8.98 0.29 -25.89
CA SER A 346 10.15 -0.54 -26.27
C SER A 346 11.26 -0.49 -25.23
N LYS A 347 11.63 0.70 -24.74
CA LYS A 347 12.65 0.83 -23.68
C LYS A 347 12.22 0.14 -22.39
N LEU A 348 10.94 0.25 -22.02
CA LEU A 348 10.40 -0.40 -20.82
C LEU A 348 10.46 -1.93 -20.94
N ASN A 349 10.13 -2.48 -22.10
CA ASN A 349 10.21 -3.93 -22.35
C ASN A 349 11.65 -4.47 -22.27
N ASP A 350 12.61 -3.67 -22.74
CA ASP A 350 14.04 -4.01 -22.73
C ASP A 350 14.73 -3.65 -21.39
N TRP A 351 14.00 -3.10 -20.40
CA TRP A 351 14.56 -2.71 -19.11
C TRP A 351 15.04 -3.95 -18.35
N PRO A 352 16.30 -3.97 -17.89
CA PRO A 352 16.86 -5.15 -17.25
C PRO A 352 16.15 -5.44 -15.92
N LYS A 353 15.96 -6.74 -15.64
CA LYS A 353 15.54 -7.18 -14.30
C LYS A 353 16.74 -7.11 -13.34
N ASN A 354 16.51 -6.60 -12.16
CA ASN A 354 17.55 -6.48 -11.13
C ASN A 354 17.88 -7.85 -10.52
N LYS A 355 19.18 -8.08 -10.31
CA LYS A 355 19.65 -9.26 -9.58
C LYS A 355 19.62 -8.97 -8.09
N VAL A 356 19.11 -9.90 -7.33
CA VAL A 356 19.14 -9.91 -5.87
C VAL A 356 20.28 -10.82 -5.41
N ASN A 357 20.86 -10.54 -4.25
CA ASN A 357 21.80 -11.43 -3.59
C ASN A 357 21.16 -12.82 -3.41
N GLU A 358 21.88 -13.89 -3.76
CA GLU A 358 21.35 -15.27 -3.79
C GLU A 358 20.81 -15.73 -2.42
N GLU A 359 21.44 -15.33 -1.33
CA GLU A 359 21.00 -15.66 0.03
C GLU A 359 19.66 -14.97 0.35
N ILE A 360 19.54 -13.68 -0.01
CA ILE A 360 18.30 -12.92 0.20
C ILE A 360 17.18 -13.47 -0.70
N ASP A 361 17.48 -13.78 -1.97
CA ASP A 361 16.50 -14.35 -2.90
C ASP A 361 15.96 -15.70 -2.38
N LYS A 362 16.85 -16.54 -1.84
CA LYS A 362 16.45 -17.80 -1.22
C LYS A 362 15.55 -17.59 -0.01
N ILE A 363 15.89 -16.64 0.88
CA ILE A 363 15.09 -16.35 2.08
C ILE A 363 13.67 -15.93 1.71
N VAL A 364 13.51 -15.01 0.75
CA VAL A 364 12.18 -14.51 0.38
C VAL A 364 11.34 -15.51 -0.42
N LYS A 365 11.97 -16.56 -0.99
CA LYS A 365 11.28 -17.63 -1.74
C LYS A 365 11.06 -18.92 -0.93
N ASP A 366 11.50 -18.96 0.32
CA ASP A 366 11.36 -20.10 1.23
C ASP A 366 10.78 -19.59 2.57
N THR A 367 9.50 -19.25 2.57
CA THR A 367 8.84 -18.58 3.70
C THR A 367 7.67 -19.36 4.30
N ILE A 368 7.20 -20.41 3.64
CA ILE A 368 6.10 -21.25 4.16
C ILE A 368 6.68 -22.55 4.71
N HIS A 369 6.71 -22.67 6.03
CA HIS A 369 7.35 -23.77 6.76
C HIS A 369 6.34 -24.65 7.53
N MET A 370 5.10 -24.70 7.08
CA MET A 370 4.08 -25.55 7.69
C MET A 370 4.14 -26.99 7.18
N ARG A 371 3.82 -27.96 8.07
CA ARG A 371 3.49 -29.33 7.64
C ARG A 371 2.13 -29.36 6.95
N GLU A 372 1.86 -30.43 6.22
CA GLU A 372 0.50 -30.68 5.74
C GLU A 372 -0.47 -30.77 6.94
N ILE A 373 -1.62 -30.08 6.81
CA ILE A 373 -2.70 -30.17 7.77
C ILE A 373 -3.72 -31.23 7.36
N ASN A 374 -4.50 -31.70 8.33
CA ASN A 374 -5.61 -32.61 8.14
C ASN A 374 -6.86 -32.11 8.91
N ILE A 375 -7.99 -32.76 8.73
CA ILE A 375 -9.27 -32.35 9.31
C ILE A 375 -9.21 -32.23 10.84
N ASN A 376 -8.46 -33.11 11.53
CA ASN A 376 -8.34 -33.07 12.99
C ASN A 376 -7.65 -31.79 13.48
N ASP A 377 -6.80 -31.15 12.67
CA ASP A 377 -6.12 -29.91 13.02
C ASP A 377 -7.09 -28.71 13.08
N ILE A 378 -8.23 -28.79 12.38
CA ILE A 378 -9.23 -27.72 12.27
C ILE A 378 -10.61 -28.08 12.81
N GLU A 379 -10.72 -29.22 13.51
CA GLU A 379 -11.97 -29.69 14.11
C GLU A 379 -12.37 -28.83 15.32
N CYS A 380 -13.60 -28.36 15.38
CA CYS A 380 -14.11 -27.52 16.47
C CYS A 380 -14.81 -28.29 17.60
N LYS A 381 -15.00 -29.62 17.53
CA LYS A 381 -15.61 -30.52 18.58
C LYS A 381 -16.81 -29.91 19.33
N ALA A 382 -17.74 -29.29 18.62
CA ALA A 382 -18.93 -28.62 19.15
C ALA A 382 -18.66 -27.49 20.20
N ILE A 383 -17.45 -26.95 20.25
CA ILE A 383 -17.12 -25.77 21.07
C ILE A 383 -17.58 -24.52 20.31
N ALA A 384 -18.21 -23.59 21.04
CA ALA A 384 -18.60 -22.30 20.47
C ALA A 384 -17.37 -21.54 19.99
N LYS A 385 -17.42 -20.95 18.80
CA LYS A 385 -16.42 -20.08 18.22
C LYS A 385 -17.05 -18.76 17.81
N GLN A 386 -16.26 -17.68 17.83
CA GLN A 386 -16.66 -16.36 17.43
C GLN A 386 -17.18 -16.35 15.99
N ILE A 387 -18.23 -15.58 15.72
CA ILE A 387 -18.66 -15.23 14.37
C ILE A 387 -18.14 -13.82 14.06
N ILE A 388 -17.38 -13.69 12.98
CA ILE A 388 -16.85 -12.45 12.45
C ILE A 388 -17.71 -12.05 11.26
N GLY A 389 -18.33 -10.87 11.30
CA GLY A 389 -19.12 -10.33 10.20
C GLY A 389 -18.27 -9.53 9.24
N LEU A 390 -18.44 -9.74 7.93
CA LEU A 390 -17.89 -8.90 6.87
C LEU A 390 -18.87 -7.79 6.51
N VAL A 391 -18.37 -6.59 6.30
CA VAL A 391 -19.15 -5.43 5.84
C VAL A 391 -18.89 -5.22 4.35
N PRO A 392 -19.93 -5.22 3.49
CA PRO A 392 -19.75 -4.97 2.06
C PRO A 392 -19.09 -3.63 1.78
N GLU A 393 -18.15 -3.61 0.80
CA GLU A 393 -17.39 -2.43 0.35
C GLU A 393 -16.46 -1.82 1.41
N GLU A 394 -16.29 -2.50 2.58
CA GLU A 394 -15.41 -2.05 3.67
C GLU A 394 -14.42 -3.14 4.09
N ILE A 395 -13.38 -2.74 4.82
CA ILE A 395 -12.36 -3.64 5.37
C ILE A 395 -12.56 -3.91 6.87
N ILE A 396 -13.53 -3.25 7.49
CA ILE A 396 -13.87 -3.47 8.90
C ILE A 396 -14.67 -4.76 9.08
N THR A 397 -14.68 -5.25 10.32
CA THR A 397 -15.46 -6.43 10.71
C THR A 397 -16.34 -6.11 11.90
N THR A 398 -17.39 -6.90 12.09
CA THR A 398 -18.36 -6.78 13.19
C THR A 398 -18.38 -8.04 14.05
N ASN A 399 -18.83 -7.89 15.30
CA ASN A 399 -19.08 -9.00 16.21
C ASN A 399 -20.51 -9.53 16.00
N GLU A 400 -20.63 -10.73 15.42
CA GLU A 400 -21.93 -11.39 15.13
C GLU A 400 -22.29 -12.50 16.14
N GLY A 401 -21.62 -12.52 17.30
CA GLY A 401 -21.84 -13.52 18.34
C GLY A 401 -21.04 -14.81 18.13
N SER A 402 -21.63 -15.98 18.41
CA SER A 402 -20.92 -17.26 18.35
C SER A 402 -21.72 -18.36 17.65
N SER A 403 -20.99 -19.35 17.08
CA SER A 403 -21.56 -20.58 16.51
C SER A 403 -20.81 -21.82 16.98
N ARG A 404 -21.47 -22.97 16.94
CA ARG A 404 -20.87 -24.29 17.20
C ARG A 404 -20.65 -25.12 15.94
N GLY A 405 -20.88 -24.55 14.76
CA GLY A 405 -20.75 -25.24 13.48
C GLY A 405 -21.14 -24.36 12.31
N TYR A 406 -21.10 -24.95 11.14
CA TYR A 406 -21.57 -24.32 9.91
C TYR A 406 -23.09 -24.06 9.96
N ASP A 407 -23.51 -22.90 9.43
CA ASP A 407 -24.90 -22.59 9.12
C ASP A 407 -24.99 -21.90 7.76
N LEU A 408 -24.91 -22.71 6.72
CA LEU A 408 -24.88 -22.22 5.34
C LEU A 408 -26.16 -21.48 4.92
N LYS A 409 -27.29 -21.71 5.62
CA LYS A 409 -28.54 -20.98 5.35
C LYS A 409 -28.44 -19.53 5.80
N ASN A 410 -27.71 -19.28 6.88
CA ASN A 410 -27.46 -17.94 7.44
C ASN A 410 -26.08 -17.38 7.04
N ASP A 411 -25.43 -17.96 6.02
CA ASP A 411 -24.12 -17.55 5.50
C ASP A 411 -23.01 -17.60 6.58
N ILE A 412 -23.05 -18.63 7.44
CA ILE A 412 -22.03 -18.87 8.46
C ILE A 412 -21.15 -20.04 8.01
N ILE A 413 -19.90 -19.72 7.64
CA ILE A 413 -18.89 -20.67 7.18
C ILE A 413 -17.68 -20.65 8.12
N LYS A 414 -16.84 -21.68 8.06
CA LYS A 414 -15.60 -21.71 8.87
C LYS A 414 -14.54 -20.81 8.26
N VAL A 415 -13.80 -20.10 9.12
CA VAL A 415 -12.56 -19.39 8.78
C VAL A 415 -11.45 -19.83 9.71
N ILE A 416 -10.27 -20.06 9.14
CA ILE A 416 -9.06 -20.41 9.88
C ILE A 416 -7.91 -19.50 9.49
N VAL A 417 -7.03 -19.25 10.47
CA VAL A 417 -5.75 -18.55 10.28
C VAL A 417 -4.64 -19.43 10.79
N ILE A 418 -3.66 -19.72 9.95
CA ILE A 418 -2.54 -20.60 10.26
C ILE A 418 -1.26 -19.77 10.31
N GLU A 419 -0.51 -19.86 11.44
CA GLU A 419 0.87 -19.42 11.46
C GLU A 419 1.68 -20.36 10.57
N SER A 420 2.09 -19.88 9.40
CA SER A 420 2.70 -20.69 8.34
C SER A 420 4.18 -20.42 8.13
N HIS A 421 4.74 -19.40 8.76
CA HIS A 421 6.10 -18.95 8.51
C HIS A 421 7.13 -19.52 9.50
N LYS A 422 6.81 -19.56 10.79
CA LYS A 422 7.71 -20.11 11.83
C LYS A 422 7.55 -21.61 12.02
N GLY A 423 6.52 -22.21 11.44
CA GLY A 423 6.21 -23.63 11.61
C GLY A 423 5.66 -23.98 13.01
N THR A 424 5.11 -23.00 13.75
CA THR A 424 4.49 -23.26 15.06
C THR A 424 3.22 -24.07 14.94
N MET A 425 2.57 -24.01 13.77
CA MET A 425 1.29 -24.66 13.50
C MET A 425 0.17 -24.20 14.44
N HIS A 426 0.27 -22.99 15.00
CA HIS A 426 -0.86 -22.40 15.71
C HIS A 426 -1.97 -22.07 14.71
N ILE A 427 -3.19 -22.52 14.99
CA ILE A 427 -4.36 -22.36 14.13
C ILE A 427 -5.49 -21.70 14.91
N GLY A 428 -5.77 -20.45 14.56
CA GLY A 428 -6.96 -19.74 14.99
C GLY A 428 -8.16 -20.22 14.19
N ILE A 429 -9.29 -20.48 14.87
CA ILE A 429 -10.52 -20.96 14.24
C ILE A 429 -11.69 -20.10 14.69
N ALA A 430 -12.46 -19.61 13.72
CA ALA A 430 -13.70 -18.85 13.93
C ALA A 430 -14.73 -19.21 12.85
N TYR A 431 -15.87 -18.54 12.87
CA TYR A 431 -16.82 -18.54 11.78
C TYR A 431 -16.88 -17.16 11.14
N LEU A 432 -17.16 -17.14 9.83
CA LEU A 432 -17.27 -15.94 9.02
C LEU A 432 -18.70 -15.82 8.50
N LYS A 433 -19.27 -14.62 8.58
CA LYS A 433 -20.61 -14.31 8.06
C LYS A 433 -20.51 -13.17 7.06
N GLY A 434 -21.31 -13.22 6.01
CA GLY A 434 -21.39 -12.15 5.02
C GLY A 434 -20.55 -12.38 3.76
N LEU A 435 -19.73 -13.44 3.70
CA LEU A 435 -18.94 -13.75 2.50
C LEU A 435 -19.82 -14.17 1.31
N GLY A 436 -20.85 -14.98 1.56
CA GLY A 436 -21.76 -15.46 0.54
C GLY A 436 -21.31 -16.71 -0.21
N LEU A 437 -20.16 -17.31 0.18
CA LEU A 437 -19.63 -18.52 -0.44
C LEU A 437 -20.59 -19.69 -0.24
N LYS A 438 -21.07 -20.29 -1.34
CA LYS A 438 -22.09 -21.37 -1.28
C LYS A 438 -21.49 -22.76 -1.21
N LYS A 439 -20.27 -22.96 -1.69
CA LYS A 439 -19.57 -24.24 -1.71
C LYS A 439 -18.06 -24.02 -1.86
N GLY A 440 -17.29 -25.03 -1.45
CA GLY A 440 -15.83 -25.00 -1.55
C GLY A 440 -15.16 -24.17 -0.48
N ALA A 441 -13.90 -23.84 -0.72
CA ALA A 441 -13.06 -23.02 0.13
C ALA A 441 -12.17 -22.09 -0.68
N ILE A 442 -11.96 -20.88 -0.17
CA ILE A 442 -10.95 -19.93 -0.66
C ILE A 442 -9.82 -19.80 0.36
N GLY A 443 -8.64 -19.46 -0.11
CA GLY A 443 -7.48 -19.23 0.75
C GLY A 443 -6.50 -18.24 0.14
N THR A 444 -5.74 -17.55 1.01
CA THR A 444 -4.69 -16.62 0.60
C THR A 444 -3.59 -16.52 1.66
N THR A 445 -2.36 -16.20 1.23
CA THR A 445 -1.26 -15.78 2.10
C THR A 445 -1.08 -14.27 2.12
N VAL A 446 -1.84 -13.52 1.32
CA VAL A 446 -1.95 -12.06 1.45
C VAL A 446 -3.00 -11.80 2.53
N ALA A 447 -2.53 -11.57 3.77
CA ALA A 447 -3.37 -11.39 4.96
C ALA A 447 -2.70 -10.38 5.91
N HIS A 448 -3.13 -9.13 5.80
CA HIS A 448 -2.54 -7.98 6.49
C HIS A 448 -2.49 -8.16 8.02
N ASP A 449 -1.38 -7.76 8.69
CA ASP A 449 -0.05 -7.42 8.11
C ASP A 449 0.94 -8.56 8.28
N SER A 450 0.63 -9.55 9.14
CA SER A 450 1.53 -10.68 9.48
C SER A 450 1.57 -11.77 8.40
N HIS A 451 0.70 -11.68 7.41
CA HIS A 451 0.61 -12.57 6.24
C HIS A 451 0.49 -14.05 6.60
N TYR A 452 -0.33 -14.34 7.60
CA TYR A 452 -0.76 -15.70 7.90
C TYR A 452 -1.42 -16.35 6.68
N MET A 453 -1.43 -17.66 6.62
CA MET A 453 -2.30 -18.34 5.68
C MET A 453 -3.74 -18.30 6.21
N ILE A 454 -4.64 -17.59 5.54
CA ILE A 454 -6.04 -17.46 5.90
C ILE A 454 -6.92 -18.19 4.89
N LEU A 455 -7.88 -18.98 5.39
CA LEU A 455 -8.81 -19.75 4.57
C LEU A 455 -10.23 -19.65 5.11
N ALA A 456 -11.20 -19.60 4.19
CA ALA A 456 -12.62 -19.66 4.55
C ALA A 456 -13.34 -20.68 3.64
N GLY A 457 -14.21 -21.50 4.21
CA GLY A 457 -14.87 -22.53 3.42
C GLY A 457 -16.15 -23.08 4.05
N THR A 458 -16.90 -23.79 3.21
CA THR A 458 -18.20 -24.40 3.54
C THR A 458 -18.08 -25.83 4.07
N ASN A 459 -16.88 -26.42 4.03
CA ASN A 459 -16.55 -27.75 4.55
C ASN A 459 -15.06 -27.83 4.87
N ASP A 460 -14.69 -28.76 5.76
CA ASP A 460 -13.32 -28.93 6.24
C ASP A 460 -12.38 -29.55 5.20
N GLU A 461 -12.90 -30.41 4.34
CA GLU A 461 -12.12 -31.11 3.30
C GLU A 461 -11.53 -30.14 2.29
N ASP A 462 -12.34 -29.19 1.80
CA ASP A 462 -11.90 -28.17 0.84
C ASP A 462 -10.96 -27.14 1.48
N ILE A 463 -11.17 -26.78 2.76
CA ILE A 463 -10.27 -25.91 3.53
C ILE A 463 -8.87 -26.56 3.66
N VAL A 464 -8.81 -27.82 4.09
CA VAL A 464 -7.55 -28.58 4.21
C VAL A 464 -6.86 -28.70 2.87
N LYS A 465 -7.61 -29.03 1.83
CA LYS A 465 -7.05 -29.13 0.46
C LYS A 465 -6.46 -27.79 0.00
N ALA A 466 -7.17 -26.68 0.23
CA ALA A 466 -6.71 -25.35 -0.15
C ALA A 466 -5.41 -24.95 0.59
N ALA A 467 -5.33 -25.18 1.91
CA ALA A 467 -4.13 -24.90 2.70
C ALA A 467 -2.90 -25.67 2.18
N ASN A 468 -3.05 -26.98 1.99
CA ASN A 468 -1.96 -27.83 1.53
C ASN A 468 -1.51 -27.52 0.10
N GLU A 469 -2.43 -27.05 -0.75
CA GLU A 469 -2.07 -26.64 -2.12
C GLU A 469 -1.37 -25.27 -2.19
N ILE A 470 -1.74 -24.31 -1.33
CA ILE A 470 -1.05 -23.01 -1.21
C ILE A 470 0.38 -23.22 -0.69
N SER A 471 0.56 -24.09 0.31
CA SER A 471 1.86 -24.38 0.90
C SER A 471 2.86 -24.88 -0.15
N LYS A 472 2.45 -25.72 -1.10
CA LYS A 472 3.29 -26.25 -2.18
C LYS A 472 3.85 -25.19 -3.12
N THR A 473 3.24 -24.03 -3.19
CA THR A 473 3.66 -22.90 -4.05
C THR A 473 4.32 -21.76 -3.28
N GLN A 474 4.69 -21.99 -2.02
CA GLN A 474 5.25 -20.96 -1.14
C GLN A 474 4.35 -19.71 -1.04
N GLY A 475 3.02 -19.92 -1.07
CA GLY A 475 2.01 -18.87 -0.97
C GLY A 475 1.19 -18.69 -2.24
N GLY A 476 0.12 -17.88 -2.11
CA GLY A 476 -0.78 -17.61 -3.22
C GLY A 476 -2.22 -17.34 -2.83
N LYS A 477 -3.09 -17.36 -3.85
CA LYS A 477 -4.55 -17.33 -3.73
C LYS A 477 -5.14 -18.56 -4.40
N ILE A 478 -6.19 -19.16 -3.82
CA ILE A 478 -6.76 -20.42 -4.33
C ILE A 478 -8.27 -20.49 -4.12
N TYR A 479 -8.94 -21.20 -5.02
CA TYR A 479 -10.29 -21.70 -4.83
C TYR A 479 -10.33 -23.20 -5.07
N VAL A 480 -10.89 -23.93 -4.09
CA VAL A 480 -11.09 -25.38 -4.12
C VAL A 480 -12.58 -25.68 -3.99
N GLU A 481 -13.09 -26.61 -4.77
CA GLU A 481 -14.47 -27.08 -4.69
C GLU A 481 -14.52 -28.58 -4.95
N ASN A 482 -15.18 -29.34 -4.02
CA ASN A 482 -15.31 -30.81 -4.08
C ASN A 482 -13.94 -31.52 -4.19
N GLY A 483 -12.93 -31.06 -3.45
CA GLY A 483 -11.57 -31.63 -3.45
C GLY A 483 -10.73 -31.27 -4.67
N GLU A 484 -11.24 -30.49 -5.62
CA GLU A 484 -10.54 -30.07 -6.84
C GLU A 484 -10.15 -28.59 -6.80
N VAL A 485 -8.91 -28.28 -7.19
CA VAL A 485 -8.48 -26.89 -7.38
C VAL A 485 -9.14 -26.35 -8.64
N LYS A 486 -9.99 -25.33 -8.50
CA LYS A 486 -10.69 -24.68 -9.62
C LYS A 486 -9.92 -23.50 -10.20
N ALA A 487 -9.25 -22.73 -9.34
CA ALA A 487 -8.36 -21.65 -9.76
C ALA A 487 -7.27 -21.42 -8.69
N LYS A 488 -6.08 -21.01 -9.11
CA LYS A 488 -4.94 -20.76 -8.22
C LYS A 488 -4.01 -19.72 -8.83
N LEU A 489 -3.49 -18.83 -7.98
CA LEU A 489 -2.42 -17.89 -8.27
C LEU A 489 -1.27 -18.16 -7.29
N ALA A 490 -0.08 -18.45 -7.80
CA ALA A 490 1.12 -18.65 -6.97
C ALA A 490 1.83 -17.33 -6.69
N LEU A 491 2.21 -17.12 -5.44
CA LEU A 491 2.94 -15.94 -4.97
C LEU A 491 4.20 -16.38 -4.18
N PRO A 492 5.23 -16.89 -4.87
CA PRO A 492 6.37 -17.52 -4.21
C PRO A 492 7.33 -16.55 -3.51
N ILE A 493 7.18 -15.26 -3.68
CA ILE A 493 8.01 -14.24 -3.03
C ILE A 493 7.29 -13.79 -1.76
N ALA A 494 7.74 -14.28 -0.62
CA ALA A 494 7.20 -14.03 0.71
C ALA A 494 5.69 -14.37 0.87
N GLY A 495 5.13 -15.16 -0.04
CA GLY A 495 3.68 -15.39 -0.10
C GLY A 495 2.88 -14.21 -0.65
N LEU A 496 3.52 -13.16 -1.17
CA LEU A 496 2.94 -11.87 -1.52
C LEU A 496 3.04 -11.52 -2.99
N MET A 497 4.16 -11.81 -3.63
CA MET A 497 4.49 -11.36 -4.97
C MET A 497 4.97 -12.49 -5.87
N THR A 498 5.02 -12.19 -7.18
CA THR A 498 5.55 -13.10 -8.21
C THR A 498 6.34 -12.35 -9.27
N GLU A 499 7.29 -13.03 -9.91
CA GLU A 499 8.04 -12.54 -11.08
C GLU A 499 7.43 -13.01 -12.42
N GLU A 500 6.24 -13.60 -12.36
CA GLU A 500 5.48 -13.99 -13.56
C GLU A 500 5.00 -12.76 -14.34
N ASN A 501 4.71 -12.99 -15.61
CA ASN A 501 4.24 -11.93 -16.50
C ASN A 501 2.94 -11.26 -15.98
N PRO A 502 2.86 -9.92 -15.89
CA PRO A 502 1.68 -9.22 -15.36
C PRO A 502 0.36 -9.56 -16.07
N GLU A 503 0.36 -9.77 -17.38
CA GLU A 503 -0.85 -10.13 -18.14
C GLU A 503 -1.38 -11.51 -17.71
N LYS A 504 -0.48 -12.46 -17.45
CA LYS A 504 -0.84 -13.78 -16.90
C LYS A 504 -1.46 -13.63 -15.51
N ILE A 505 -0.82 -12.86 -14.64
CA ILE A 505 -1.30 -12.61 -13.27
C ILE A 505 -2.68 -11.96 -13.27
N ILE A 506 -2.87 -10.91 -14.06
CA ILE A 506 -4.18 -10.25 -14.22
C ILE A 506 -5.25 -11.24 -14.73
N SER A 507 -4.88 -12.14 -15.64
CA SER A 507 -5.79 -13.18 -16.13
C SER A 507 -6.15 -14.19 -15.03
N GLU A 508 -5.18 -14.65 -14.23
CA GLU A 508 -5.41 -15.58 -13.12
C GLU A 508 -6.26 -14.96 -12.01
N ILE A 509 -6.06 -13.67 -11.68
CA ILE A 509 -6.90 -12.93 -10.73
C ILE A 509 -8.35 -12.84 -11.25
N LYS A 510 -8.53 -12.52 -12.53
CA LYS A 510 -9.87 -12.47 -13.14
C LYS A 510 -10.56 -13.83 -13.13
N GLU A 511 -9.83 -14.91 -13.38
CA GLU A 511 -10.39 -16.27 -13.32
C GLU A 511 -10.78 -16.63 -11.88
N LEU A 512 -9.94 -16.33 -10.87
CA LEU A 512 -10.28 -16.50 -9.47
C LEU A 512 -11.56 -15.75 -9.09
N LYS A 513 -11.66 -14.45 -9.44
CA LYS A 513 -12.86 -13.63 -9.15
C LYS A 513 -14.11 -14.11 -9.89
N LYS A 514 -13.95 -14.77 -11.04
CA LYS A 514 -15.07 -15.30 -11.85
C LYS A 514 -15.63 -16.60 -11.29
N VAL A 515 -14.77 -17.50 -10.80
CA VAL A 515 -15.22 -18.82 -10.32
C VAL A 515 -15.67 -18.80 -8.86
N VAL A 516 -15.28 -17.78 -8.08
CA VAL A 516 -15.69 -17.62 -6.68
C VAL A 516 -16.97 -16.79 -6.60
N GLU A 517 -18.08 -17.43 -6.30
CA GLU A 517 -19.36 -16.75 -6.08
C GLU A 517 -19.47 -16.24 -4.64
N VAL A 518 -19.61 -14.92 -4.47
CA VAL A 518 -19.73 -14.25 -3.17
C VAL A 518 -20.86 -13.21 -3.18
N ASN A 519 -21.17 -12.65 -2.02
CA ASN A 519 -22.18 -11.59 -1.89
C ASN A 519 -21.76 -10.32 -2.66
N LYS A 520 -22.75 -9.55 -3.10
CA LYS A 520 -22.52 -8.27 -3.77
C LYS A 520 -21.79 -7.31 -2.81
N GLY A 521 -20.78 -6.61 -3.35
CA GLY A 521 -19.94 -5.68 -2.58
C GLY A 521 -18.82 -6.36 -1.79
N ILE A 522 -18.64 -7.67 -1.93
CA ILE A 522 -17.52 -8.42 -1.35
C ILE A 522 -16.51 -8.78 -2.44
N ASP A 523 -15.25 -8.44 -2.23
CA ASP A 523 -14.12 -9.06 -2.95
C ASP A 523 -13.61 -10.22 -2.08
N PRO A 524 -13.69 -11.49 -2.56
CA PRO A 524 -13.45 -12.65 -1.73
C PRO A 524 -12.08 -12.68 -1.09
N PHE A 525 -11.04 -12.25 -1.81
CA PHE A 525 -9.67 -12.31 -1.30
C PHE A 525 -9.28 -11.05 -0.53
N MET A 526 -9.75 -9.88 -0.95
CA MET A 526 -9.49 -8.63 -0.25
C MET A 526 -10.18 -8.60 1.12
N ASN A 527 -11.50 -8.86 1.19
CA ASN A 527 -12.18 -8.89 2.49
C ASN A 527 -11.60 -9.97 3.41
N LEU A 528 -11.21 -11.14 2.86
CA LEU A 528 -10.57 -12.19 3.65
C LEU A 528 -9.20 -11.76 4.18
N SER A 529 -8.40 -11.01 3.41
CA SER A 529 -7.05 -10.59 3.80
C SER A 529 -7.03 -9.64 5.00
N PHE A 530 -8.11 -8.93 5.27
CA PHE A 530 -8.21 -8.03 6.42
C PHE A 530 -8.80 -8.70 7.68
N VAL A 531 -9.28 -9.95 7.61
CA VAL A 531 -9.86 -10.65 8.78
C VAL A 531 -8.84 -10.84 9.90
N SER A 532 -7.54 -10.83 9.60
CA SER A 532 -6.46 -10.98 10.59
C SER A 532 -5.80 -9.67 11.05
N LEU A 533 -6.19 -8.51 10.56
CA LEU A 533 -5.57 -7.23 10.92
C LEU A 533 -6.08 -6.71 12.28
N ALA A 534 -5.32 -6.93 13.34
CA ALA A 534 -5.73 -6.73 14.74
C ALA A 534 -5.80 -5.26 15.21
N VAL A 535 -5.70 -4.28 14.31
CA VAL A 535 -5.70 -2.84 14.66
C VAL A 535 -6.94 -2.08 14.20
N ILE A 536 -7.85 -2.72 13.44
CA ILE A 536 -9.08 -2.10 12.93
C ILE A 536 -10.31 -3.00 13.12
N GLY A 537 -11.53 -2.41 13.22
CA GLY A 537 -12.82 -3.11 13.39
C GLY A 537 -13.06 -3.62 14.80
N ASP A 538 -14.01 -4.55 14.95
CA ASP A 538 -14.43 -5.05 16.26
C ASP A 538 -13.71 -6.36 16.64
N ILE A 539 -13.80 -7.37 15.77
CA ILE A 539 -13.27 -8.73 16.01
C ILE A 539 -12.40 -9.17 14.85
N ARG A 540 -11.23 -9.72 15.16
CA ARG A 540 -10.27 -10.28 14.19
C ARG A 540 -9.92 -11.73 14.55
N LEU A 541 -9.28 -12.44 13.65
CA LEU A 541 -8.81 -13.80 13.87
C LEU A 541 -7.28 -13.84 13.74
N LEU A 542 -6.62 -14.18 14.83
CA LEU A 542 -5.18 -14.43 14.89
C LEU A 542 -4.91 -15.94 15.09
N PRO A 543 -3.68 -16.44 14.91
CA PRO A 543 -3.35 -17.83 15.21
C PRO A 543 -3.73 -18.27 16.64
N GLY A 544 -3.63 -17.35 17.62
CA GLY A 544 -4.05 -17.57 19.01
C GLY A 544 -5.57 -17.63 19.23
N GLY A 545 -6.39 -17.27 18.24
CA GLY A 545 -7.85 -17.27 18.30
C GLY A 545 -8.49 -15.94 17.94
N ALA A 546 -9.80 -15.80 18.18
CA ALA A 546 -10.52 -14.55 17.95
C ALA A 546 -10.01 -13.45 18.90
N PHE A 547 -9.76 -12.27 18.37
CA PHE A 547 -9.23 -11.11 19.07
C PHE A 547 -10.25 -9.96 19.06
N ASP A 548 -10.61 -9.48 20.25
CA ASP A 548 -11.48 -8.32 20.42
C ASP A 548 -10.64 -7.04 20.39
N VAL A 549 -10.67 -6.34 19.27
CA VAL A 549 -9.89 -5.12 19.03
C VAL A 549 -10.31 -4.00 19.99
N THR A 550 -11.61 -3.92 20.31
CA THR A 550 -12.14 -2.88 21.19
C THR A 550 -11.73 -3.06 22.65
N LYS A 551 -11.55 -4.32 23.07
CA LYS A 551 -11.10 -4.68 24.43
C LYS A 551 -9.60 -4.97 24.51
N TRP A 552 -8.92 -5.01 23.37
CA TRP A 552 -7.50 -5.27 23.23
C TRP A 552 -7.05 -6.58 23.90
N ARG A 553 -7.81 -7.67 23.65
CA ARG A 553 -7.55 -9.02 24.19
C ARG A 553 -8.18 -10.12 23.36
N PHE A 554 -7.70 -11.34 23.54
CA PHE A 554 -8.38 -12.51 22.98
C PHE A 554 -9.75 -12.72 23.60
N VAL A 555 -10.70 -13.19 22.78
CA VAL A 555 -12.06 -13.56 23.18
C VAL A 555 -11.98 -14.81 24.05
N SER A 556 -12.56 -14.77 25.25
CA SER A 556 -12.59 -15.90 26.17
C SER A 556 -13.82 -16.81 25.93
N ASN A 557 -13.80 -18.04 26.46
CA ASN A 557 -14.96 -18.91 26.41
C ASN A 557 -16.18 -18.31 27.14
N GLU A 558 -15.98 -17.53 28.20
CA GLU A 558 -17.05 -16.83 28.92
C GLU A 558 -17.72 -15.77 28.04
N ASP A 559 -16.94 -15.04 27.21
CA ASP A 559 -17.49 -14.08 26.24
C ASP A 559 -18.42 -14.78 25.21
N LEU A 560 -18.07 -16.01 24.82
CA LEU A 560 -18.80 -16.79 23.81
C LEU A 560 -20.07 -17.47 24.38
N GLU A 561 -20.10 -17.77 25.68
CA GLU A 561 -21.23 -18.46 26.37
C GLU A 561 -22.20 -17.47 27.04
N GLY A 562 -21.74 -16.27 27.38
CA GLY A 562 -22.51 -15.23 28.07
C GLY A 562 -23.54 -14.49 27.22
N ASN A 563 -23.54 -14.67 25.91
CA ASN A 563 -24.49 -14.07 24.96
C ASN A 563 -25.72 -14.97 24.68
N LYS A 564 -26.26 -15.62 25.72
CA LYS A 564 -27.54 -16.38 25.64
C LYS A 564 -28.72 -15.50 25.99
#